data_d740932d5a3c12c0037bf62312a3fc4b
#
_entry.id   d740932d5a3c12c0037bf62312a3fc4b
#
_cell.length_a   1.000
_cell.length_b   1.000
_cell.length_c   1.000
_cell.angle_alpha   90.00
_cell.angle_beta   90.00
_cell.angle_gamma   90.00
#
_symmetry.space_group_name_H-M   'P 1'
#
loop_
_entity.id
_entity.type
_entity.pdbx_description
1 polymer ?
#
loop_
_entity_poly.entity_id
_entity_poly.type
_entity_poly.pdbx_seq_one_letter_code
_entity_poly.pdbx_strand_id
1 'polypeptide(L)'
;MRFFRTTVLSLALAGLAAPAFAADTTTFNVKIIITKACTITAAAATDVDFGSALSTATTPSNAQGTITAQCSALTPYTVALNAGANAGTANDVTTRRMKNTDVSVTANNFVGYQLYQDAGHSVVWGSTTGTNTQAGTGTGANQVYQVYGQVANPSVNNTAPGAYQDTITAT
;
A
#
# COMPACT_ATOMS: atom_id res chain seq x y z
N MET A 1 -113.75 -11.01 -9.83
CA MET A 1 -112.44 -11.62 -9.60
C MET A 1 -111.50 -11.27 -10.76
N ARG A 2 -110.58 -10.36 -10.53
CA ARG A 2 -109.62 -9.95 -11.55
C ARG A 2 -108.24 -10.32 -11.10
N PHE A 3 -107.57 -11.20 -11.86
CA PHE A 3 -106.22 -11.59 -11.64
C PHE A 3 -105.26 -10.58 -12.27
N PHE A 4 -104.44 -9.93 -11.45
CA PHE A 4 -103.35 -9.12 -11.93
C PHE A 4 -102.12 -10.03 -12.12
N ARG A 5 -101.57 -10.10 -13.34
CA ARG A 5 -100.29 -10.71 -13.67
C ARG A 5 -99.22 -9.70 -13.57
N THR A 6 -98.35 -9.83 -12.66
CA THR A 6 -97.12 -9.03 -12.54
C THR A 6 -96.01 -9.70 -13.36
N THR A 7 -95.58 -9.05 -14.40
CA THR A 7 -94.42 -9.44 -15.18
C THR A 7 -93.18 -8.87 -14.51
N VAL A 8 -92.25 -9.75 -14.06
CA VAL A 8 -90.94 -9.39 -13.52
C VAL A 8 -89.97 -9.29 -14.70
N LEU A 9 -89.47 -8.11 -14.96
CA LEU A 9 -88.44 -7.81 -15.98
C LEU A 9 -87.07 -8.05 -15.37
N SER A 10 -86.44 -9.15 -15.76
CA SER A 10 -85.08 -9.49 -15.31
C SER A 10 -84.07 -8.69 -16.13
N LEU A 11 -83.40 -7.74 -15.46
CA LEU A 11 -82.28 -6.98 -16.10
C LEU A 11 -81.00 -7.80 -15.98
N ALA A 12 -80.55 -8.34 -17.10
CA ALA A 12 -79.26 -9.07 -17.17
C ALA A 12 -78.10 -8.03 -17.21
N LEU A 13 -77.34 -7.95 -16.13
CA LEU A 13 -76.11 -7.15 -16.05
C LEU A 13 -74.98 -7.95 -16.78
N ALA A 14 -74.67 -7.57 -18.02
CA ALA A 14 -73.52 -8.13 -18.73
C ALA A 14 -72.25 -7.45 -18.17
N GLY A 15 -71.54 -8.16 -17.29
CA GLY A 15 -70.21 -7.75 -16.79
C GLY A 15 -69.18 -7.80 -17.91
N LEU A 16 -68.65 -6.64 -18.31
CA LEU A 16 -67.47 -6.53 -19.15
C LEU A 16 -66.26 -7.04 -18.37
N ALA A 17 -65.83 -8.29 -18.59
CA ALA A 17 -64.55 -8.77 -18.15
C ALA A 17 -63.46 -8.11 -18.98
N ALA A 18 -62.73 -7.13 -18.37
CA ALA A 18 -61.52 -6.59 -18.98
C ALA A 18 -60.44 -7.65 -19.02
N PRO A 19 -59.74 -7.86 -20.15
CA PRO A 19 -58.64 -8.78 -20.21
C PRO A 19 -57.51 -8.28 -19.27
N ALA A 20 -57.17 -9.05 -18.27
CA ALA A 20 -56.00 -8.83 -17.46
C ALA A 20 -54.76 -9.22 -18.31
N PHE A 21 -54.00 -8.20 -18.75
CA PHE A 21 -52.71 -8.44 -19.36
C PHE A 21 -51.76 -8.83 -18.24
N ALA A 22 -51.43 -10.13 -18.15
CA ALA A 22 -50.32 -10.56 -17.33
C ALA A 22 -49.01 -10.04 -17.96
N ALA A 23 -48.28 -9.17 -17.23
CA ALA A 23 -46.95 -8.75 -17.66
C ALA A 23 -46.01 -9.96 -17.51
N ASP A 24 -45.51 -10.46 -18.63
CA ASP A 24 -44.44 -11.47 -18.62
C ASP A 24 -43.17 -10.83 -18.08
N THR A 25 -42.60 -11.42 -17.04
CA THR A 25 -41.34 -11.01 -16.44
C THR A 25 -40.31 -12.14 -16.61
N THR A 26 -39.10 -11.75 -17.01
CA THR A 26 -37.95 -12.66 -17.02
C THR A 26 -36.82 -12.04 -16.23
N THR A 27 -35.94 -12.88 -15.70
CA THR A 27 -34.75 -12.47 -14.95
C THR A 27 -33.50 -12.97 -15.65
N PHE A 28 -32.45 -12.15 -15.63
CA PHE A 28 -31.13 -12.55 -16.09
C PHE A 28 -30.07 -12.12 -15.08
N ASN A 29 -28.94 -12.82 -15.07
CA ASN A 29 -27.83 -12.53 -14.17
C ASN A 29 -26.83 -11.58 -14.83
N VAL A 30 -26.47 -10.48 -14.17
CA VAL A 30 -25.33 -9.65 -14.51
C VAL A 30 -24.16 -10.07 -13.60
N LYS A 31 -23.02 -10.42 -14.19
CA LYS A 31 -21.87 -10.99 -13.47
C LYS A 31 -20.61 -10.23 -13.84
N ILE A 32 -19.73 -10.01 -12.85
CA ILE A 32 -18.37 -9.52 -13.00
C ILE A 32 -17.48 -10.25 -11.98
N ILE A 33 -16.24 -10.49 -12.34
CA ILE A 33 -15.21 -10.99 -11.42
C ILE A 33 -14.19 -9.86 -11.25
N ILE A 34 -14.00 -9.41 -10.00
CA ILE A 34 -12.99 -8.42 -9.64
C ILE A 34 -11.83 -9.18 -9.03
N THR A 35 -10.64 -9.04 -9.64
CA THR A 35 -9.41 -9.66 -9.15
C THR A 35 -8.68 -8.71 -8.22
N LYS A 36 -7.95 -9.29 -7.24
CA LYS A 36 -7.09 -8.52 -6.33
C LYS A 36 -5.93 -7.91 -7.11
N ALA A 37 -5.61 -6.66 -6.81
CA ALA A 37 -4.47 -5.95 -7.38
C ALA A 37 -3.82 -5.08 -6.32
N CYS A 38 -2.47 -5.00 -6.34
CA CYS A 38 -1.67 -4.11 -5.51
C CYS A 38 -0.63 -3.40 -6.36
N THR A 39 -0.37 -2.15 -6.05
CA THR A 39 0.76 -1.38 -6.58
C THR A 39 1.54 -0.78 -5.41
N ILE A 40 2.85 -0.65 -5.59
CA ILE A 40 3.73 0.05 -4.65
C ILE A 40 4.52 1.09 -5.43
N THR A 41 4.66 2.29 -4.87
CA THR A 41 5.38 3.40 -5.49
C THR A 41 6.20 4.16 -4.45
N ALA A 42 7.36 4.63 -4.87
CA ALA A 42 8.17 5.62 -4.18
C ALA A 42 8.63 6.66 -5.21
N ALA A 43 8.61 7.92 -4.84
CA ALA A 43 9.10 9.01 -5.69
C ALA A 43 10.42 9.55 -5.14
N ALA A 44 11.30 10.05 -6.00
CA ALA A 44 12.60 10.61 -5.57
C ALA A 44 12.44 11.75 -4.54
N ALA A 45 11.35 12.52 -4.63
CA ALA A 45 11.02 13.56 -3.62
C ALA A 45 10.67 13.01 -2.24
N THR A 46 10.55 11.69 -2.09
CA THR A 46 10.24 10.98 -0.83
C THR A 46 11.40 10.09 -0.38
N ASP A 47 12.60 10.29 -0.95
CA ASP A 47 13.81 9.58 -0.53
C ASP A 47 14.15 9.87 0.93
N VAL A 48 14.82 8.91 1.57
CA VAL A 48 15.41 9.12 2.91
C VAL A 48 16.73 9.87 2.71
N ASP A 49 16.67 11.21 2.76
CA ASP A 49 17.85 12.08 2.57
C ASP A 49 18.39 12.57 3.93
N PHE A 50 19.58 12.11 4.28
CA PHE A 50 20.27 12.50 5.51
C PHE A 50 20.94 13.88 5.43
N GLY A 51 20.89 14.55 4.27
CA GLY A 51 21.54 15.83 4.05
C GLY A 51 23.05 15.74 4.18
N SER A 52 23.66 16.72 4.88
CA SER A 52 25.10 16.77 5.11
C SER A 52 25.46 16.52 6.57
N ALA A 53 26.45 15.68 6.79
CA ALA A 53 27.00 15.42 8.13
C ALA A 53 28.53 15.50 8.10
N LEU A 54 29.12 15.93 9.21
CA LEU A 54 30.58 15.86 9.39
C LEU A 54 30.97 14.40 9.65
N SER A 55 32.06 13.94 9.01
CA SER A 55 32.60 12.59 9.27
C SER A 55 33.04 12.37 10.72
N THR A 56 33.20 13.47 11.49
CA THR A 56 33.54 13.45 12.92
C THR A 56 32.32 13.58 13.84
N ALA A 57 31.10 13.69 13.28
CA ALA A 57 29.88 13.85 14.08
C ALA A 57 29.62 12.60 14.90
N THR A 58 29.33 12.78 16.18
CA THR A 58 29.02 11.72 17.14
C THR A 58 27.53 11.56 17.42
N THR A 59 26.71 12.49 16.93
CA THR A 59 25.26 12.43 17.04
C THR A 59 24.67 11.69 15.85
N PRO A 60 23.59 10.90 16.05
CA PRO A 60 22.89 10.28 14.93
C PRO A 60 22.35 11.32 13.93
N SER A 61 22.42 10.98 12.64
CA SER A 61 21.73 11.70 11.57
C SER A 61 20.44 10.96 11.24
N ASN A 62 19.30 11.62 11.36
CA ASN A 62 18.00 11.05 11.11
C ASN A 62 17.37 11.70 9.87
N ALA A 63 16.64 10.89 9.09
CA ALA A 63 15.90 11.33 7.92
C ALA A 63 14.60 10.56 7.77
N GLN A 64 13.69 11.05 6.93
CA GLN A 64 12.43 10.37 6.65
C GLN A 64 12.15 10.38 5.16
N GLY A 65 11.55 9.30 4.71
CA GLY A 65 11.01 9.16 3.37
C GLY A 65 9.61 8.55 3.42
N THR A 66 9.00 8.34 2.26
CA THR A 66 7.67 7.71 2.20
C THR A 66 7.58 6.67 1.08
N ILE A 67 6.76 5.66 1.32
CA ILE A 67 6.35 4.66 0.36
C ILE A 67 4.83 4.68 0.29
N THR A 68 4.26 4.59 -0.90
CA THR A 68 2.82 4.52 -1.09
C THR A 68 2.44 3.16 -1.64
N ALA A 69 1.54 2.46 -0.96
CA ALA A 69 0.91 1.24 -1.43
C ALA A 69 -0.57 1.49 -1.75
N GLN A 70 -1.06 0.91 -2.84
CA GLN A 70 -2.48 0.91 -3.18
C GLN A 70 -2.90 -0.50 -3.52
N CYS A 71 -3.74 -1.09 -2.69
CA CYS A 71 -4.31 -2.42 -2.90
C CYS A 71 -5.82 -2.36 -2.95
N SER A 72 -6.43 -3.28 -3.70
CA SER A 72 -7.88 -3.49 -3.73
C SER A 72 -8.42 -3.60 -2.31
N ALA A 73 -9.65 -3.08 -2.08
CA ALA A 73 -10.30 -3.10 -0.79
C ALA A 73 -10.32 -4.52 -0.17
N LEU A 74 -10.09 -4.59 1.14
CA LEU A 74 -10.07 -5.83 1.93
C LEU A 74 -8.98 -6.84 1.52
N THR A 75 -7.96 -6.41 0.75
CA THR A 75 -6.82 -7.25 0.40
C THR A 75 -5.72 -7.10 1.44
N PRO A 76 -5.37 -8.13 2.22
CA PRO A 76 -4.21 -8.09 3.10
C PRO A 76 -2.93 -8.06 2.27
N TYR A 77 -1.94 -7.28 2.70
CA TYR A 77 -0.63 -7.18 2.07
C TYR A 77 0.45 -6.87 3.12
N THR A 78 1.70 -7.00 2.72
CA THR A 78 2.86 -6.57 3.51
C THR A 78 3.79 -5.74 2.62
N VAL A 79 4.42 -4.73 3.21
CA VAL A 79 5.47 -3.94 2.57
C VAL A 79 6.80 -4.36 3.16
N ALA A 80 7.71 -4.83 2.31
CA ALA A 80 9.04 -5.27 2.66
C ALA A 80 10.10 -4.32 2.07
N LEU A 81 11.23 -4.14 2.77
CA LEU A 81 12.39 -3.40 2.29
C LEU A 81 13.60 -4.36 2.25
N ASN A 82 14.30 -4.41 1.12
CA ASN A 82 15.50 -5.24 1.00
C ASN A 82 16.69 -4.66 1.78
N ALA A 83 17.84 -5.35 1.71
CA ALA A 83 19.08 -4.95 2.36
C ALA A 83 19.82 -3.80 1.66
N GLY A 84 19.35 -3.36 0.48
CA GLY A 84 20.03 -2.38 -0.36
C GLY A 84 21.05 -3.02 -1.32
N ALA A 85 21.43 -2.22 -2.31
CA ALA A 85 22.37 -2.65 -3.34
C ALA A 85 23.81 -2.80 -2.82
N ASN A 86 24.14 -2.10 -1.71
CA ASN A 86 25.49 -2.05 -1.15
C ASN A 86 25.61 -2.71 0.23
N ALA A 87 24.66 -3.59 0.62
CA ALA A 87 24.71 -4.27 1.92
C ALA A 87 26.05 -4.95 2.18
N GLY A 88 26.50 -4.95 3.45
CA GLY A 88 27.75 -5.62 3.85
C GLY A 88 27.71 -7.13 3.67
N THR A 89 26.56 -7.72 3.94
CA THR A 89 26.22 -9.11 3.65
C THR A 89 24.98 -9.14 2.78
N ALA A 90 25.00 -9.87 1.68
CA ALA A 90 23.88 -9.95 0.75
C ALA A 90 22.59 -10.41 1.46
N ASN A 91 21.50 -9.71 1.20
CA ASN A 91 20.17 -9.95 1.77
C ASN A 91 20.05 -9.74 3.30
N ASP A 92 21.09 -9.26 3.98
CA ASP A 92 21.07 -8.98 5.40
C ASP A 92 20.72 -7.50 5.64
N VAL A 93 19.48 -7.25 6.03
CA VAL A 93 18.96 -5.91 6.30
C VAL A 93 19.64 -5.20 7.49
N THR A 94 20.40 -5.93 8.31
CA THR A 94 21.15 -5.33 9.42
C THR A 94 22.49 -4.75 8.99
N THR A 95 22.93 -5.03 7.76
CA THR A 95 24.22 -4.60 7.21
C THR A 95 24.10 -3.53 6.11
N ARG A 96 23.01 -2.76 6.12
CA ARG A 96 22.77 -1.67 5.17
C ARG A 96 23.86 -0.63 5.22
N ARG A 97 24.33 -0.21 4.04
CA ARG A 97 25.33 0.84 3.91
C ARG A 97 25.21 1.55 2.57
N MET A 98 25.37 2.86 2.58
CA MET A 98 25.56 3.67 1.38
C MET A 98 26.99 3.57 0.90
N LYS A 99 27.22 3.64 -0.41
CA LYS A 99 28.53 3.67 -1.03
C LYS A 99 28.84 5.07 -1.59
N ASN A 100 30.10 5.49 -1.47
CA ASN A 100 30.56 6.73 -2.10
C ASN A 100 30.30 6.70 -3.61
N THR A 101 29.73 7.77 -4.15
CA THR A 101 29.39 7.86 -5.58
C THR A 101 30.59 8.15 -6.47
N ASP A 102 31.70 8.64 -5.89
CA ASP A 102 32.97 8.78 -6.60
C ASP A 102 33.69 7.43 -6.65
N VAL A 103 33.75 6.85 -7.84
CA VAL A 103 34.36 5.53 -8.08
C VAL A 103 35.87 5.51 -7.84
N SER A 104 36.54 6.68 -7.79
CA SER A 104 37.96 6.80 -7.48
C SER A 104 38.26 6.59 -5.99
N VAL A 105 37.25 6.76 -5.12
CA VAL A 105 37.35 6.52 -3.69
C VAL A 105 37.18 5.02 -3.43
N THR A 106 38.27 4.32 -3.22
CA THR A 106 38.28 2.85 -3.06
C THR A 106 38.39 2.38 -1.61
N ALA A 107 38.80 3.28 -0.68
CA ALA A 107 38.93 3.00 0.73
C ALA A 107 38.00 3.89 1.55
N ASN A 108 37.50 3.39 2.69
CA ASN A 108 36.61 4.13 3.60
C ASN A 108 35.39 4.72 2.88
N ASN A 109 34.89 4.00 1.90
CA ASN A 109 33.88 4.42 0.93
C ASN A 109 32.47 3.94 1.24
N PHE A 110 32.20 3.55 2.49
CA PHE A 110 30.86 3.13 2.92
C PHE A 110 30.43 3.84 4.20
N VAL A 111 29.13 4.15 4.29
CA VAL A 111 28.45 4.66 5.50
C VAL A 111 27.33 3.71 5.87
N GLY A 112 27.39 3.13 7.06
CA GLY A 112 26.32 2.29 7.59
C GLY A 112 25.09 3.12 7.95
N TYR A 113 23.91 2.60 7.66
CA TYR A 113 22.63 3.20 8.04
C TYR A 113 21.59 2.12 8.32
N GLN A 114 20.45 2.51 8.89
CA GLN A 114 19.34 1.61 9.09
C GLN A 114 18.01 2.29 8.75
N LEU A 115 17.00 1.48 8.38
CA LEU A 115 15.63 1.90 8.12
C LEU A 115 14.69 1.26 9.13
N TYR A 116 13.73 2.04 9.60
CA TYR A 116 12.81 1.66 10.66
C TYR A 116 11.36 1.96 10.27
N GLN A 117 10.45 1.24 10.91
CA GLN A 117 9.01 1.44 10.79
C GLN A 117 8.47 2.55 11.71
N ASP A 118 9.26 2.96 12.71
CA ASP A 118 8.85 3.87 13.77
C ASP A 118 9.86 5.02 13.98
N ALA A 119 9.34 6.16 14.42
CA ALA A 119 10.15 7.36 14.71
C ALA A 119 11.14 7.16 15.88
N GLY A 120 10.90 6.18 16.73
CA GLY A 120 11.79 5.81 17.83
C GLY A 120 12.99 4.97 17.39
N HIS A 121 13.08 4.59 16.12
CA HIS A 121 14.13 3.74 15.55
C HIS A 121 14.30 2.43 16.30
N SER A 122 13.19 1.78 16.71
CA SER A 122 13.20 0.55 17.50
C SER A 122 12.85 -0.69 16.66
N VAL A 123 12.03 -0.54 15.62
CA VAL A 123 11.57 -1.63 14.76
C VAL A 123 12.23 -1.52 13.39
N VAL A 124 13.27 -2.31 13.15
CA VAL A 124 13.92 -2.37 11.84
C VAL A 124 12.94 -2.80 10.76
N TRP A 125 12.89 -2.05 9.65
CA TRP A 125 12.09 -2.43 8.51
C TRP A 125 12.89 -3.31 7.56
N GLY A 126 12.49 -4.56 7.43
CA GLY A 126 13.19 -5.57 6.64
C GLY A 126 12.28 -6.31 5.66
N SER A 127 12.68 -7.52 5.30
CA SER A 127 12.02 -8.33 4.28
C SER A 127 11.46 -9.66 4.79
N THR A 128 11.54 -9.95 6.09
CA THR A 128 11.02 -11.19 6.68
C THR A 128 9.57 -10.99 7.10
N THR A 129 8.64 -11.57 6.32
CA THR A 129 7.20 -11.48 6.59
C THR A 129 6.85 -11.96 7.99
N GLY A 130 6.02 -11.18 8.68
CA GLY A 130 5.60 -11.46 10.06
C GLY A 130 6.61 -11.12 11.14
N THR A 131 7.83 -10.68 10.76
CA THR A 131 8.89 -10.31 11.70
C THR A 131 9.24 -8.82 11.61
N ASN A 132 9.60 -8.34 10.42
CA ASN A 132 10.08 -6.98 10.23
C ASN A 132 9.53 -6.29 8.97
N THR A 133 8.44 -6.81 8.39
CA THR A 133 7.68 -6.17 7.32
C THR A 133 6.51 -5.38 7.89
N GLN A 134 6.09 -4.33 7.19
CA GLN A 134 4.91 -3.55 7.54
C GLN A 134 3.65 -4.21 6.95
N ALA A 135 2.71 -4.63 7.79
CA ALA A 135 1.45 -5.20 7.34
C ALA A 135 0.40 -4.11 7.07
N GLY A 136 -0.46 -4.36 6.08
CA GLY A 136 -1.57 -3.49 5.74
C GLY A 136 -2.78 -4.26 5.21
N THR A 137 -3.92 -3.57 5.11
CA THR A 137 -5.12 -4.04 4.43
C THR A 137 -5.54 -2.99 3.43
N GLY A 138 -5.72 -3.40 2.18
CA GLY A 138 -6.13 -2.52 1.10
C GLY A 138 -7.45 -1.82 1.35
N THR A 139 -7.53 -0.57 0.96
CA THR A 139 -8.73 0.27 1.04
C THR A 139 -9.26 0.69 -0.33
N GLY A 140 -8.55 0.32 -1.41
CA GLY A 140 -8.77 0.84 -2.75
C GLY A 140 -8.08 2.20 -3.01
N ALA A 141 -7.70 2.92 -1.96
CA ALA A 141 -7.00 4.21 -2.03
C ALA A 141 -5.51 4.06 -1.68
N ASN A 142 -4.75 5.12 -1.96
CA ASN A 142 -3.35 5.21 -1.57
C ASN A 142 -3.19 5.19 -0.04
N GLN A 143 -2.27 4.37 0.45
CA GLN A 143 -1.86 4.27 1.85
C GLN A 143 -0.38 4.59 1.93
N VAL A 144 -0.04 5.64 2.70
CA VAL A 144 1.33 6.15 2.81
C VAL A 144 1.98 5.59 4.06
N TYR A 145 3.18 5.04 3.90
CA TYR A 145 4.03 4.53 4.97
C TYR A 145 5.25 5.42 5.13
N GLN A 146 5.51 5.87 6.35
CA GLN A 146 6.73 6.61 6.68
C GLN A 146 7.90 5.63 6.83
N VAL A 147 9.02 5.97 6.19
CA VAL A 147 10.30 5.27 6.34
C VAL A 147 11.21 6.14 7.19
N TYR A 148 11.60 5.68 8.35
CA TYR A 148 12.51 6.41 9.23
C TYR A 148 13.92 5.89 9.04
N GLY A 149 14.84 6.76 8.63
CA GLY A 149 16.24 6.44 8.42
C GLY A 149 17.12 6.98 9.53
N GLN A 150 18.18 6.24 9.87
CA GLN A 150 19.19 6.69 10.81
C GLN A 150 20.58 6.25 10.37
N VAL A 151 21.52 7.18 10.34
CA VAL A 151 22.95 6.93 10.43
C VAL A 151 23.30 7.11 11.92
N ALA A 152 23.56 6.01 12.63
CA ALA A 152 23.65 6.00 14.09
C ALA A 152 24.79 6.88 14.62
N ASN A 153 25.93 6.83 13.99
CA ASN A 153 27.10 7.64 14.38
C ASN A 153 28.04 7.79 13.16
N PRO A 154 28.04 8.94 12.46
CA PRO A 154 28.90 9.17 11.31
C PRO A 154 30.39 8.96 11.58
N SER A 155 30.89 9.29 12.79
CA SER A 155 32.31 9.22 13.11
C SER A 155 32.86 7.78 13.17
N VAL A 156 32.03 6.78 13.47
CA VAL A 156 32.50 5.38 13.53
C VAL A 156 32.74 4.77 12.15
N ASN A 157 32.22 5.39 11.10
CA ASN A 157 32.39 4.88 9.75
C ASN A 157 33.77 5.23 9.16
N ASN A 158 34.51 6.17 9.75
CA ASN A 158 35.80 6.68 9.26
C ASN A 158 35.77 6.91 7.74
N THR A 159 34.73 7.58 7.25
CA THR A 159 34.42 7.68 5.83
C THR A 159 35.21 8.79 5.14
N ALA A 160 35.57 8.55 3.88
CA ALA A 160 36.11 9.58 3.00
C ALA A 160 35.05 10.66 2.74
N PRO A 161 35.45 11.93 2.57
CA PRO A 161 34.51 12.97 2.12
C PRO A 161 33.90 12.63 0.76
N GLY A 162 32.63 13.01 0.55
CA GLY A 162 31.92 12.79 -0.72
C GLY A 162 30.42 12.56 -0.53
N ALA A 163 29.75 12.34 -1.64
CA ALA A 163 28.33 11.92 -1.65
C ALA A 163 28.23 10.40 -1.54
N TYR A 164 27.24 9.94 -0.79
CA TYR A 164 26.98 8.52 -0.54
C TYR A 164 25.55 8.17 -0.92
N GLN A 165 25.37 7.02 -1.56
CA GLN A 165 24.06 6.55 -1.98
C GLN A 165 23.92 5.03 -1.84
N ASP A 166 22.71 4.59 -1.56
CA ASP A 166 22.27 3.20 -1.71
C ASP A 166 20.91 3.16 -2.41
N THR A 167 20.54 2.01 -2.93
CA THR A 167 19.23 1.78 -3.56
C THR A 167 18.51 0.69 -2.82
N ILE A 168 17.36 1.04 -2.21
CA ILE A 168 16.45 0.12 -1.55
C ILE A 168 15.32 -0.24 -2.50
N THR A 169 14.99 -1.53 -2.55
CA THR A 169 13.79 -2.02 -3.23
C THR A 169 12.71 -2.29 -2.21
N ALA A 170 11.56 -1.66 -2.40
CA ALA A 170 10.32 -1.96 -1.69
C ALA A 170 9.48 -2.97 -2.49
N THR A 171 8.90 -3.94 -1.81
CA THR A 171 8.06 -4.99 -2.39
C THR A 171 6.78 -5.16 -1.62
#